data_d016d8d08344f5a02da66cfc9b7738bb
#
_entry.id   d016d8d08344f5a02da66cfc9b7738bb
#
_cell.length_a   1.000
_cell.length_b   1.000
_cell.length_c   1.000
_cell.angle_alpha   90.00
_cell.angle_beta   90.00
_cell.angle_gamma   90.00
#
_symmetry.space_group_name_H-M   'P 1'
#
loop_
_entity.id
_entity.type
_entity.pdbx_description
1 polymer ?
#
loop_
_entity_poly.entity_id
_entity_poly.type
_entity_poly.pdbx_seq_one_letter_code
_entity_poly.pdbx_strand_id
1 'polypeptide(L)'
;MSATPRVLLLIDADNVSTDVIEQAVSRLHAEYGALHVRRAYGTAENAVKHQRLFKRLSIRPMVNLATGKNSTDIALAVDALDLVIAEHPDVVVIASSDSDFAPLVARIREKGCLVRGVGQKGKVGEETPLIYDEFVEFEHRAARGARTLKDAASDADAAQAPARKTP
;
A
#
# COMPACT_ATOMS: atom_id res chain seq x y z
N MET A 1 -24.11 -20.47 -8.41
CA MET A 1 -22.73 -20.01 -8.68
C MET A 1 -22.61 -18.59 -8.19
N SER A 2 -21.79 -18.34 -7.15
CA SER A 2 -21.47 -16.96 -6.80
C SER A 2 -20.50 -16.41 -7.86
N ALA A 3 -20.86 -15.28 -8.48
CA ALA A 3 -19.97 -14.63 -9.41
C ALA A 3 -18.70 -14.17 -8.66
N THR A 4 -17.55 -14.29 -9.32
CA THR A 4 -16.30 -13.73 -8.81
C THR A 4 -16.46 -12.23 -8.62
N PRO A 5 -16.16 -11.67 -7.44
CA PRO A 5 -16.31 -10.24 -7.21
C PRO A 5 -15.37 -9.44 -8.12
N ARG A 6 -15.87 -8.32 -8.61
CA ARG A 6 -15.05 -7.38 -9.38
C ARG A 6 -14.26 -6.50 -8.42
N VAL A 7 -12.96 -6.59 -8.49
CA VAL A 7 -12.04 -5.95 -7.53
C VAL A 7 -11.13 -4.94 -8.24
N LEU A 8 -11.08 -3.73 -7.70
CA LEU A 8 -10.14 -2.68 -8.10
C LEU A 8 -9.06 -2.53 -7.02
N LEU A 9 -7.81 -2.43 -7.44
CA LEU A 9 -6.67 -2.10 -6.58
C LEU A 9 -6.04 -0.79 -7.06
N LEU A 10 -6.10 0.23 -6.21
CA LEU A 10 -5.58 1.56 -6.46
C LEU A 10 -4.49 1.87 -5.43
N ILE A 11 -3.29 2.17 -5.91
CA ILE A 11 -2.07 2.24 -5.09
C ILE A 11 -1.53 3.66 -5.11
N ASP A 12 -1.36 4.25 -3.94
CA ASP A 12 -0.60 5.48 -3.72
C ASP A 12 0.90 5.14 -3.73
N ALA A 13 1.50 5.08 -4.92
CA ALA A 13 2.82 4.51 -5.13
C ALA A 13 3.96 5.38 -4.60
N ASP A 14 3.73 6.67 -4.37
CA ASP A 14 4.74 7.56 -3.78
C ASP A 14 4.92 7.33 -2.26
N ASN A 15 3.91 6.74 -1.61
CA ASN A 15 3.86 6.58 -0.15
C ASN A 15 3.82 5.11 0.32
N VAL A 16 3.74 4.16 -0.59
CA VAL A 16 3.73 2.73 -0.26
C VAL A 16 4.97 2.05 -0.84
N SER A 17 5.69 1.31 0.00
CA SER A 17 6.87 0.58 -0.45
C SER A 17 6.55 -0.57 -1.39
N THR A 18 7.48 -0.91 -2.26
CA THR A 18 7.29 -1.93 -3.30
C THR A 18 7.02 -3.32 -2.75
N ASP A 19 7.65 -3.69 -1.64
CA ASP A 19 7.40 -4.98 -0.99
C ASP A 19 6.01 -5.06 -0.35
N VAL A 20 5.48 -3.97 0.16
CA VAL A 20 4.09 -3.89 0.65
C VAL A 20 3.11 -4.03 -0.51
N ILE A 21 3.38 -3.40 -1.66
CA ILE A 21 2.58 -3.57 -2.88
C ILE A 21 2.56 -5.05 -3.31
N GLU A 22 3.71 -5.68 -3.32
CA GLU A 22 3.85 -7.10 -3.69
C GLU A 22 3.08 -8.03 -2.75
N GLN A 23 3.19 -7.81 -1.44
CA GLN A 23 2.44 -8.55 -0.43
C GLN A 23 0.92 -8.35 -0.58
N ALA A 24 0.49 -7.12 -0.83
CA ALA A 24 -0.92 -6.79 -1.03
C ALA A 24 -1.50 -7.48 -2.26
N VAL A 25 -0.82 -7.41 -3.40
CA VAL A 25 -1.26 -8.07 -4.63
C VAL A 25 -1.37 -9.59 -4.43
N SER A 26 -0.36 -10.21 -3.83
CA SER A 26 -0.36 -11.65 -3.55
C SER A 26 -1.54 -12.07 -2.67
N ARG A 27 -1.76 -11.36 -1.57
CA ARG A 27 -2.85 -11.66 -0.64
C ARG A 27 -4.23 -11.45 -1.25
N LEU A 28 -4.44 -10.33 -1.92
CA LEU A 28 -5.73 -10.01 -2.53
C LEU A 28 -6.06 -10.97 -3.68
N HIS A 29 -5.05 -11.35 -4.46
CA HIS A 29 -5.24 -12.35 -5.51
C HIS A 29 -5.62 -13.71 -4.95
N ALA A 30 -4.98 -14.15 -3.88
CA ALA A 30 -5.33 -15.40 -3.19
C ALA A 30 -6.75 -15.36 -2.60
N GLU A 31 -7.18 -14.21 -2.07
CA GLU A 31 -8.48 -14.04 -1.43
C GLU A 31 -9.63 -13.93 -2.43
N TYR A 32 -9.46 -13.16 -3.50
CA TYR A 32 -10.51 -12.87 -4.47
C TYR A 32 -10.44 -13.68 -5.77
N GLY A 33 -9.30 -14.31 -6.05
CA GLY A 33 -9.06 -15.04 -7.28
C GLY A 33 -8.70 -14.17 -8.49
N ALA A 34 -9.09 -12.90 -8.49
CA ALA A 34 -8.77 -11.95 -9.55
C ALA A 34 -8.70 -10.51 -9.02
N LEU A 35 -7.81 -9.72 -9.61
CA LEU A 35 -7.76 -8.28 -9.45
C LEU A 35 -7.93 -7.65 -10.84
N HIS A 36 -9.13 -7.14 -11.12
CA HIS A 36 -9.53 -6.72 -12.46
C HIS A 36 -8.84 -5.45 -12.93
N VAL A 37 -8.69 -4.49 -12.02
CA VAL A 37 -7.98 -3.24 -12.27
C VAL A 37 -6.87 -3.08 -11.23
N ARG A 38 -5.66 -2.81 -11.71
CA ARG A 38 -4.48 -2.59 -10.87
C ARG A 38 -3.78 -1.33 -11.37
N ARG A 39 -3.88 -0.24 -10.62
CA ARG A 39 -3.29 1.05 -10.97
C ARG A 39 -2.44 1.60 -9.84
N ALA A 40 -1.27 2.11 -10.18
CA ALA A 40 -0.36 2.79 -9.27
C ALA A 40 -0.21 4.25 -9.66
N TYR A 41 -0.51 5.15 -8.75
CA TYR A 41 -0.48 6.59 -8.95
C TYR A 41 0.79 7.16 -8.36
N GLY A 42 1.52 7.96 -9.12
CA GLY A 42 2.75 8.54 -8.66
C GLY A 42 3.45 9.39 -9.71
N THR A 43 4.68 9.78 -9.40
CA THR A 43 5.53 10.56 -10.29
C THR A 43 6.10 9.71 -11.43
N ALA A 44 6.53 10.36 -12.50
CA ALA A 44 7.23 9.69 -13.60
C ALA A 44 8.51 8.98 -13.13
N GLU A 45 9.25 9.61 -12.24
CA GLU A 45 10.47 9.05 -11.64
C GLU A 45 10.17 7.75 -10.88
N ASN A 46 9.13 7.73 -10.06
CA ASN A 46 8.70 6.55 -9.33
C ASN A 46 8.29 5.41 -10.29
N ALA A 47 7.53 5.72 -11.34
CA ALA A 47 7.11 4.75 -12.34
C ALA A 47 8.30 4.10 -13.06
N VAL A 48 9.31 4.88 -13.43
CA VAL A 48 10.53 4.36 -14.06
C VAL A 48 11.35 3.52 -13.08
N LYS A 49 11.50 3.99 -11.86
CA LYS A 49 12.25 3.30 -10.81
C LYS A 49 11.67 1.90 -10.51
N HIS A 50 10.36 1.77 -10.51
CA HIS A 50 9.65 0.54 -10.14
C HIS A 50 9.00 -0.19 -11.33
N GLN A 51 9.42 0.13 -12.56
CA GLN A 51 8.82 -0.42 -13.77
C GLN A 51 8.85 -1.96 -13.84
N ARG A 52 9.90 -2.59 -13.34
CA ARG A 52 10.00 -4.07 -13.33
C ARG A 52 8.92 -4.72 -12.48
N LEU A 53 8.68 -4.15 -11.30
CA LEU A 53 7.62 -4.62 -10.40
C LEU A 53 6.25 -4.44 -11.03
N PHE A 54 5.97 -3.27 -11.59
CA PHE A 54 4.69 -2.97 -12.21
C PHE A 54 4.40 -3.86 -13.41
N LYS A 55 5.40 -4.13 -14.24
CA LYS A 55 5.27 -5.09 -15.36
C LYS A 55 4.98 -6.51 -14.84
N ARG A 56 5.72 -6.97 -13.85
CA ARG A 56 5.58 -8.32 -13.29
C ARG A 56 4.22 -8.54 -12.64
N LEU A 57 3.71 -7.55 -11.92
CA LEU A 57 2.41 -7.62 -11.24
C LEU A 57 1.23 -7.12 -12.09
N SER A 58 1.46 -6.79 -13.35
CA SER A 58 0.45 -6.22 -14.24
C SER A 58 -0.24 -4.98 -13.66
N ILE A 59 0.54 -4.12 -13.04
CA ILE A 59 0.09 -2.84 -12.50
C ILE A 59 0.31 -1.75 -13.55
N ARG A 60 -0.76 -1.01 -13.85
CA ARG A 60 -0.70 0.12 -14.77
C ARG A 60 -0.24 1.38 -14.02
N PRO A 61 0.92 1.96 -14.36
CA PRO A 61 1.32 3.23 -13.77
C PRO A 61 0.46 4.37 -14.33
N MET A 62 -0.07 5.17 -13.43
CA MET A 62 -0.80 6.41 -13.71
C MET A 62 0.11 7.57 -13.30
N VAL A 63 0.80 8.14 -14.28
CA VAL A 63 1.83 9.14 -14.03
C VAL A 63 1.23 10.52 -13.91
N ASN A 64 1.55 11.18 -12.81
CA ASN A 64 1.22 12.58 -12.59
C ASN A 64 2.48 13.45 -12.72
N LEU A 65 2.47 14.39 -13.65
CA LEU A 65 3.57 15.32 -13.88
C LEU A 65 3.48 16.60 -13.02
N ALA A 66 2.33 16.83 -12.39
CA ALA A 66 2.15 17.95 -11.48
C ALA A 66 2.99 17.75 -10.21
N THR A 67 3.60 18.82 -9.73
CA THR A 67 4.51 18.80 -8.57
C THR A 67 3.87 19.27 -7.27
N GLY A 68 2.55 19.51 -7.27
CA GLY A 68 1.81 19.92 -6.09
C GLY A 68 1.75 18.83 -5.02
N LYS A 69 1.72 19.22 -3.75
CA LYS A 69 1.82 18.34 -2.57
C LYS A 69 0.79 17.20 -2.52
N ASN A 70 -0.42 17.43 -3.05
CA ASN A 70 -1.52 16.45 -3.03
C ASN A 70 -1.94 15.99 -4.43
N SER A 71 -1.12 16.22 -5.44
CA SER A 71 -1.51 15.94 -6.83
C SER A 71 -1.72 14.45 -7.11
N THR A 72 -0.93 13.59 -6.49
CA THR A 72 -1.11 12.13 -6.58
C THR A 72 -2.40 11.67 -5.92
N ASP A 73 -2.73 12.19 -4.74
CA ASP A 73 -3.96 11.86 -4.01
C ASP A 73 -5.20 12.29 -4.79
N ILE A 74 -5.16 13.49 -5.38
CA ILE A 74 -6.25 14.00 -6.22
C ILE A 74 -6.41 13.14 -7.47
N ALA A 75 -5.33 12.77 -8.14
CA ALA A 75 -5.37 11.92 -9.32
C ALA A 75 -5.98 10.53 -9.01
N LEU A 76 -5.56 9.92 -7.89
CA LEU A 76 -6.14 8.68 -7.41
C LEU A 76 -7.64 8.82 -7.13
N ALA A 77 -8.03 9.86 -6.40
CA ALA A 77 -9.42 10.07 -6.01
C ALA A 77 -10.35 10.29 -7.21
N VAL A 78 -9.93 11.10 -8.17
CA VAL A 78 -10.70 11.37 -9.40
C VAL A 78 -10.88 10.09 -10.21
N ASP A 79 -9.80 9.36 -10.43
CA ASP A 79 -9.82 8.12 -11.21
C ASP A 79 -10.61 7.00 -10.51
N ALA A 80 -10.50 6.91 -9.18
CA ALA A 80 -11.27 5.97 -8.38
C ALA A 80 -12.79 6.16 -8.55
N LEU A 81 -13.27 7.39 -8.47
CA LEU A 81 -14.69 7.68 -8.66
C LEU A 81 -15.16 7.41 -10.09
N ASP A 82 -14.36 7.78 -11.08
CA ASP A 82 -14.66 7.49 -12.48
C ASP A 82 -14.78 5.97 -12.72
N LEU A 83 -13.83 5.20 -12.21
CA LEU A 83 -13.86 3.74 -12.28
C LEU A 83 -15.06 3.12 -11.57
N VAL A 84 -15.40 3.60 -10.38
CA VAL A 84 -16.54 3.10 -9.62
C VAL A 84 -17.85 3.34 -10.37
N ILE A 85 -18.00 4.51 -10.97
CA ILE A 85 -19.20 4.86 -11.75
C ILE A 85 -19.27 4.03 -13.05
N ALA A 86 -18.15 3.87 -13.75
CA ALA A 86 -18.10 3.17 -15.04
C ALA A 86 -18.17 1.64 -14.88
N GLU A 87 -17.52 1.09 -13.87
CA GLU A 87 -17.25 -0.34 -13.76
C GLU A 87 -18.14 -1.06 -12.76
N HIS A 88 -18.79 -0.34 -11.85
CA HIS A 88 -19.61 -0.89 -10.76
C HIS A 88 -18.92 -2.04 -10.00
N PRO A 89 -17.72 -1.83 -9.42
CA PRO A 89 -17.01 -2.89 -8.74
C PRO A 89 -17.71 -3.32 -7.44
N ASP A 90 -17.45 -4.54 -7.02
CA ASP A 90 -17.89 -5.05 -5.73
C ASP A 90 -16.99 -4.59 -4.59
N VAL A 91 -15.68 -4.55 -4.86
CA VAL A 91 -14.64 -4.20 -3.89
C VAL A 91 -13.66 -3.20 -4.49
N VAL A 92 -13.38 -2.15 -3.75
CA VAL A 92 -12.29 -1.20 -4.05
C VAL A 92 -11.25 -1.29 -2.94
N VAL A 93 -10.01 -1.55 -3.31
CA VAL A 93 -8.88 -1.58 -2.38
C VAL A 93 -7.99 -0.36 -2.63
N ILE A 94 -7.76 0.42 -1.59
CA ILE A 94 -6.86 1.58 -1.63
C ILE A 94 -5.63 1.26 -0.80
N ALA A 95 -4.47 1.20 -1.44
CA ALA A 95 -3.20 1.00 -0.77
C ALA A 95 -2.56 2.37 -0.50
N SER A 96 -2.75 2.86 0.70
CA SER A 96 -2.18 4.10 1.23
C SER A 96 -2.30 4.14 2.75
N SER A 97 -1.36 4.79 3.39
CA SER A 97 -1.40 5.06 4.83
C SER A 97 -2.01 6.43 5.17
N ASP A 98 -2.47 7.16 4.16
CA ASP A 98 -3.00 8.53 4.31
C ASP A 98 -4.49 8.52 4.70
N SER A 99 -4.83 9.26 5.76
CA SER A 99 -6.22 9.43 6.21
C SER A 99 -7.04 10.42 5.36
N ASP A 100 -6.39 11.18 4.49
CA ASP A 100 -7.05 12.19 3.64
C ASP A 100 -7.97 11.57 2.58
N PHE A 101 -7.94 10.26 2.39
CA PHE A 101 -8.87 9.53 1.54
C PHE A 101 -10.26 9.30 2.15
N ALA A 102 -10.50 9.71 3.39
CA ALA A 102 -11.79 9.52 4.06
C ALA A 102 -13.01 10.02 3.23
N PRO A 103 -12.99 11.20 2.60
CA PRO A 103 -14.10 11.65 1.75
C PRO A 103 -14.33 10.76 0.53
N LEU A 104 -13.25 10.26 -0.09
CA LEU A 104 -13.32 9.32 -1.20
C LEU A 104 -13.95 8.01 -0.78
N VAL A 105 -13.48 7.44 0.32
CA VAL A 105 -13.99 6.16 0.86
C VAL A 105 -15.47 6.26 1.18
N ALA A 106 -15.90 7.33 1.87
CA ALA A 106 -17.30 7.56 2.18
C ALA A 106 -18.16 7.60 0.90
N ARG A 107 -17.69 8.29 -0.15
CA ARG A 107 -18.43 8.41 -1.41
C ARG A 107 -18.52 7.07 -2.16
N ILE A 108 -17.46 6.29 -2.17
CA ILE A 108 -17.46 4.95 -2.79
C ILE A 108 -18.42 4.01 -2.05
N ARG A 109 -18.42 4.05 -0.72
CA ARG A 109 -19.35 3.26 0.10
C ARG A 109 -20.81 3.62 -0.16
N GLU A 110 -21.14 4.90 -0.34
CA GLU A 110 -22.49 5.33 -0.72
C GLU A 110 -22.95 4.74 -2.04
N LYS A 111 -22.03 4.37 -2.93
CA LYS A 111 -22.32 3.71 -4.19
C LYS A 111 -22.47 2.18 -4.08
N GLY A 112 -22.40 1.65 -2.87
CA GLY A 112 -22.62 0.24 -2.59
C GLY A 112 -21.39 -0.66 -2.74
N CYS A 113 -20.18 -0.09 -2.86
CA CYS A 113 -18.94 -0.85 -2.91
C CYS A 113 -18.40 -1.08 -1.49
N LEU A 114 -17.82 -2.26 -1.26
CA LEU A 114 -16.98 -2.50 -0.10
C LEU A 114 -15.61 -1.84 -0.34
N VAL A 115 -15.13 -1.08 0.63
CA VAL A 115 -13.83 -0.38 0.51
C VAL A 115 -12.87 -0.93 1.56
N ARG A 116 -11.75 -1.47 1.08
CA ARG A 116 -10.66 -1.97 1.91
C ARG A 116 -9.45 -1.07 1.81
N GLY A 117 -8.78 -0.88 2.93
CA GLY A 117 -7.51 -0.20 2.98
C GLY A 117 -6.34 -1.17 3.17
N VAL A 118 -5.21 -0.84 2.58
CA VAL A 118 -3.93 -1.49 2.79
C VAL A 118 -2.91 -0.44 3.15
N GLY A 119 -2.20 -0.64 4.25
CA GLY A 119 -1.17 0.26 4.71
C GLY A 119 0.11 -0.44 5.11
N GLN A 120 1.17 0.35 5.28
CA GLN A 120 2.44 -0.10 5.78
C GLN A 120 2.47 0.05 7.30
N LYS A 121 2.78 -1.03 8.01
CA LYS A 121 2.88 -1.02 9.46
C LYS A 121 3.91 0.01 9.93
N GLY A 122 3.53 0.80 10.93
CA GLY A 122 4.33 1.91 11.46
C GLY A 122 4.16 3.25 10.74
N LYS A 123 3.44 3.30 9.62
CA LYS A 123 3.09 4.54 8.90
C LYS A 123 1.62 4.89 8.98
N VAL A 124 0.79 4.00 9.46
CA VAL A 124 -0.66 4.16 9.57
C VAL A 124 -1.01 4.83 10.89
N GLY A 125 -1.69 5.96 10.82
CA GLY A 125 -2.25 6.63 12.01
C GLY A 125 -3.45 5.87 12.57
N GLU A 126 -3.81 6.14 13.83
CA GLU A 126 -4.91 5.45 14.51
C GLU A 126 -6.28 5.65 13.82
N GLU A 127 -6.46 6.78 13.14
CA GLU A 127 -7.71 7.12 12.46
C GLU A 127 -7.87 6.40 11.12
N THR A 128 -6.78 6.08 10.43
CA THR A 128 -6.81 5.56 9.06
C THR A 128 -7.58 4.25 8.93
N PRO A 129 -7.39 3.23 9.79
CA PRO A 129 -8.16 1.99 9.68
C PRO A 129 -9.66 2.17 9.86
N LEU A 130 -10.07 3.19 10.62
CA LEU A 130 -11.47 3.42 10.97
C LEU A 130 -12.32 3.93 9.80
N ILE A 131 -11.70 4.48 8.77
CA ILE A 131 -12.42 5.03 7.60
C ILE A 131 -12.83 3.94 6.60
N TYR A 132 -12.21 2.78 6.64
CA TYR A 132 -12.45 1.66 5.73
C TYR A 132 -13.41 0.62 6.32
N ASP A 133 -14.05 -0.16 5.47
CA ASP A 133 -14.82 -1.34 5.92
C ASP A 133 -13.90 -2.40 6.54
N GLU A 134 -12.72 -2.59 5.93
CA GLU A 134 -11.66 -3.45 6.41
C GLU A 134 -10.30 -2.81 6.13
N PHE A 135 -9.34 -3.03 7.00
CA PHE A 135 -7.97 -2.53 6.84
C PHE A 135 -6.94 -3.59 7.17
N VAL A 136 -5.92 -3.71 6.31
CA VAL A 136 -4.81 -4.65 6.48
C VAL A 136 -3.49 -3.90 6.49
N GLU A 137 -2.66 -4.17 7.47
CA GLU A 137 -1.30 -3.64 7.55
C GLU A 137 -0.28 -4.72 7.18
N PHE A 138 0.70 -4.34 6.35
CA PHE A 138 1.83 -5.19 6.02
C PHE A 138 3.13 -4.61 6.56
N GLU A 139 4.01 -5.47 7.04
CA GLU A 139 5.35 -5.06 7.46
C GLU A 139 6.25 -4.81 6.25
N HIS A 140 6.99 -3.71 6.29
CA HIS A 140 8.06 -3.47 5.34
C HIS A 140 9.25 -4.37 5.66
N ARG A 141 9.54 -5.34 4.80
CA ARG A 141 10.56 -6.38 5.04
C ARG A 141 11.98 -5.82 5.19
N ALA A 142 12.34 -4.75 4.47
CA ALA A 142 13.65 -4.10 4.60
C ALA A 142 13.87 -3.48 6.00
N ALA A 143 12.82 -2.95 6.64
CA ALA A 143 12.89 -2.43 8.01
C ALA A 143 13.13 -3.54 9.04
N ARG A 144 12.61 -4.76 8.80
CA ARG A 144 12.83 -5.94 9.65
C ARG A 144 14.27 -6.44 9.56
N GLY A 145 14.88 -6.46 8.36
CA GLY A 145 16.29 -6.81 8.17
C GLY A 145 17.26 -5.83 8.83
N ALA A 146 16.96 -4.54 8.79
CA ALA A 146 17.77 -3.51 9.45
C ALA A 146 17.69 -3.57 10.98
N ARG A 147 16.54 -3.99 11.53
CA ARG A 147 16.34 -4.17 12.97
C ARG A 147 17.15 -5.35 13.52
N THR A 148 17.12 -6.49 12.84
CA THR A 148 17.88 -7.69 13.23
C THR A 148 19.39 -7.48 13.17
N LEU A 149 19.91 -6.68 12.23
CA LEU A 149 21.33 -6.34 12.14
C LEU A 149 21.78 -5.39 13.25
N LYS A 150 20.93 -4.44 13.68
CA LYS A 150 21.23 -3.56 14.80
C LYS A 150 21.21 -4.31 16.14
N ASP A 151 20.27 -5.20 16.34
CA ASP A 151 20.16 -6.00 17.55
C ASP A 151 21.33 -6.98 17.65
N ALA A 152 21.78 -7.60 16.56
CA ALA A 152 22.96 -8.46 16.50
C ALA A 152 24.27 -7.69 16.76
N ALA A 153 24.36 -6.43 16.31
CA ALA A 153 25.54 -5.60 16.55
C ALA A 153 25.63 -5.12 18.02
N SER A 154 24.51 -4.88 18.68
CA SER A 154 24.48 -4.51 20.11
C SER A 154 24.87 -5.67 21.03
N ASP A 155 24.48 -6.90 20.69
CA ASP A 155 24.83 -8.09 21.45
C ASP A 155 26.32 -8.49 21.28
N ALA A 156 26.92 -8.21 20.12
CA ALA A 156 28.33 -8.46 19.87
C ALA A 156 29.26 -7.48 20.64
N ASP A 157 28.81 -6.25 20.84
CA ASP A 157 29.59 -5.24 21.60
C ASP A 157 29.52 -5.48 23.12
N ALA A 158 28.46 -6.08 23.63
CA ALA A 158 28.32 -6.48 25.03
C ALA A 158 29.18 -7.68 25.44
N ALA A 159 29.62 -8.49 24.47
CA ALA A 159 30.44 -9.70 24.69
C ALA A 159 31.96 -9.42 24.78
N GLN A 160 32.43 -8.20 24.52
CA GLN A 160 33.84 -7.80 24.48
C GLN A 160 34.30 -6.90 25.66
N ALA A 161 33.66 -6.99 26.80
CA ALA A 161 34.16 -6.30 28.00
C ALA A 161 35.43 -7.03 28.53
N PRO A 162 36.58 -6.35 28.69
CA PRO A 162 37.82 -7.00 29.15
C PRO A 162 37.71 -7.42 30.60
N ALA A 163 38.11 -8.67 30.85
CA ALA A 163 38.26 -9.20 32.22
C ALA A 163 39.28 -8.35 32.99
N ARG A 164 38.85 -7.70 34.08
CA ARG A 164 39.74 -7.04 35.04
C ARG A 164 40.64 -8.11 35.66
N LYS A 165 41.94 -8.01 35.41
CA LYS A 165 42.96 -8.70 36.22
C LYS A 165 43.02 -8.00 37.54
N THR A 166 42.68 -8.67 38.61
CA THR A 166 43.01 -8.30 39.98
C THR A 166 44.42 -8.74 40.31
N PRO A 167 45.24 -7.95 41.07
CA PRO A 167 46.60 -8.30 41.46
C PRO A 167 46.66 -9.42 42.50
#